data_72a6eb3735f41d8f49b16ae0bf58e437
#
_entry.id   72a6eb3735f41d8f49b16ae0bf58e437
#
_cell.length_a   1.000
_cell.length_b   1.000
_cell.length_c   1.000
_cell.angle_alpha   90.00
_cell.angle_beta   90.00
_cell.angle_gamma   90.00
#
_symmetry.space_group_name_H-M   'P 1'
#
loop_
_entity.id
_entity.type
_entity.pdbx_description
1 polymer ?
#
loop_
_entity_poly.entity_id
_entity_poly.type
_entity_poly.pdbx_seq_one_letter_code
_entity_poly.pdbx_strand_id
1 'polypeptide(L)'
;MTHKVHFRTFDVELEVADGQTILDAALAAKIDYPCGCQSGNCGACKSRLFTGKVDLAPYSEFALETSERDQGLVLACRSVPLTDCEIAPLDQDEVVAHPHRVMDCKIGHITEATHDIRVIQIDVIGGGPFSFSPGQYAALTFSGLPPRDFSMANRADEDRL
;
A
#
# COMPACT_ATOMS: atom_id res chain seq x y z
N MET A 1 31.91 -2.32 0.77
CA MET A 1 31.69 -3.15 -0.43
C MET A 1 30.30 -2.82 -0.97
N THR A 2 30.05 -2.95 -2.28
CA THR A 2 28.73 -2.81 -2.87
C THR A 2 28.24 -4.18 -3.32
N HIS A 3 26.94 -4.40 -3.31
CA HIS A 3 26.30 -5.60 -3.85
C HIS A 3 25.28 -5.20 -4.92
N LYS A 4 25.18 -6.00 -5.97
CA LYS A 4 24.20 -5.79 -7.03
C LYS A 4 22.84 -6.35 -6.60
N VAL A 5 21.79 -5.54 -6.74
CA VAL A 5 20.43 -5.97 -6.49
C VAL A 5 19.60 -5.79 -7.75
N HIS A 6 19.09 -6.88 -8.28
CA HIS A 6 18.19 -6.89 -9.42
C HIS A 6 16.73 -6.85 -8.94
N PHE A 7 16.03 -5.79 -9.31
CA PHE A 7 14.62 -5.56 -9.00
C PHE A 7 13.75 -6.09 -10.14
N ARG A 8 13.31 -7.36 -10.05
CA ARG A 8 12.64 -8.09 -11.15
C ARG A 8 11.43 -7.35 -11.75
N THR A 9 10.55 -6.85 -10.87
CA THR A 9 9.31 -6.18 -11.30
C THR A 9 9.58 -4.92 -12.12
N PHE A 10 10.70 -4.25 -11.86
CA PHE A 10 11.07 -2.99 -12.51
C PHE A 10 12.13 -3.18 -13.60
N ASP A 11 12.68 -4.40 -13.73
CA ASP A 11 13.78 -4.75 -14.66
C ASP A 11 15.00 -3.80 -14.52
N VAL A 12 15.37 -3.51 -13.27
CA VAL A 12 16.48 -2.60 -12.93
C VAL A 12 17.47 -3.29 -12.00
N GLU A 13 18.77 -3.12 -12.28
CA GLU A 13 19.86 -3.52 -11.40
C GLU A 13 20.50 -2.27 -10.77
N LEU A 14 20.66 -2.28 -9.45
CA LEU A 14 21.31 -1.20 -8.70
C LEU A 14 22.48 -1.74 -7.89
N GLU A 15 23.51 -0.91 -7.71
CA GLU A 15 24.54 -1.14 -6.71
C GLU A 15 24.08 -0.58 -5.36
N VAL A 16 23.96 -1.44 -4.38
CA VAL A 16 23.57 -1.09 -3.01
C VAL A 16 24.81 -1.04 -2.14
N ALA A 17 25.03 0.08 -1.47
CA ALA A 17 26.20 0.29 -0.62
C ALA A 17 26.13 -0.55 0.66
N ASP A 18 27.28 -0.82 1.23
CA ASP A 18 27.39 -1.48 2.53
C ASP A 18 26.58 -0.73 3.61
N GLY A 19 25.73 -1.43 4.32
CA GLY A 19 24.83 -0.86 5.33
C GLY A 19 23.61 -0.14 4.79
N GLN A 20 23.47 0.01 3.48
CA GLN A 20 22.27 0.59 2.85
C GLN A 20 21.17 -0.47 2.71
N THR A 21 19.93 -0.11 3.02
CA THR A 21 18.81 -1.03 2.79
C THR A 21 18.43 -1.08 1.31
N ILE A 22 17.84 -2.20 0.91
CA ILE A 22 17.35 -2.39 -0.47
C ILE A 22 16.30 -1.31 -0.80
N LEU A 23 15.42 -0.97 0.14
CA LEU A 23 14.42 0.08 -0.06
C LEU A 23 15.07 1.46 -0.26
N ASP A 24 16.06 1.83 0.55
CA ASP A 24 16.73 3.12 0.42
C ASP A 24 17.40 3.28 -0.95
N ALA A 25 18.01 2.21 -1.46
CA ALA A 25 18.60 2.20 -2.79
C ALA A 25 17.53 2.36 -3.89
N ALA A 26 16.41 1.65 -3.78
CA ALA A 26 15.30 1.75 -4.72
C ALA A 26 14.73 3.18 -4.77
N LEU A 27 14.46 3.77 -3.60
CA LEU A 27 13.93 5.14 -3.50
C LEU A 27 14.91 6.19 -4.01
N ALA A 28 16.21 6.04 -3.72
CA ALA A 28 17.26 6.92 -4.24
C ALA A 28 17.34 6.89 -5.78
N ALA A 29 17.09 5.72 -6.37
CA ALA A 29 17.01 5.53 -7.82
C ALA A 29 15.64 5.92 -8.41
N LYS A 30 14.73 6.45 -7.60
CA LYS A 30 13.36 6.84 -7.98
C LYS A 30 12.51 5.67 -8.52
N ILE A 31 12.78 4.47 -8.07
CA ILE A 31 11.91 3.33 -8.29
C ILE A 31 10.70 3.50 -7.36
N ASP A 32 9.50 3.39 -7.94
CA ASP A 32 8.24 3.41 -7.18
C ASP A 32 8.04 2.08 -6.43
N TYR A 33 8.90 1.87 -5.43
CA TYR A 33 8.89 0.64 -4.64
C TYR A 33 7.83 0.72 -3.55
N PRO A 34 6.97 -0.30 -3.37
CA PRO A 34 5.94 -0.30 -2.34
C PRO A 34 6.56 -0.10 -0.95
N CYS A 35 6.15 0.93 -0.26
CA CYS A 35 6.63 1.21 1.09
C CYS A 35 5.60 2.03 1.89
N GLY A 36 5.73 1.98 3.22
CA GLY A 36 4.89 2.73 4.13
C GLY A 36 5.73 3.27 5.29
N CYS A 37 5.80 2.57 6.42
CA CYS A 37 6.47 3.04 7.64
C CYS A 37 7.99 3.13 7.55
N GLN A 38 8.64 2.44 6.62
CA GLN A 38 10.10 2.33 6.44
C GLN A 38 10.89 1.88 7.69
N SER A 39 10.19 1.36 8.70
CA SER A 39 10.75 0.97 10.00
C SER A 39 10.47 -0.50 10.37
N GLY A 40 9.95 -1.30 9.44
CA GLY A 40 9.70 -2.72 9.66
C GLY A 40 8.43 -3.04 10.44
N ASN A 41 7.44 -2.14 10.49
CA ASN A 41 6.22 -2.32 11.30
C ASN A 41 4.95 -2.60 10.49
N CYS A 42 4.87 -2.19 9.20
CA CYS A 42 3.61 -2.25 8.45
C CYS A 42 3.54 -3.34 7.37
N GLY A 43 4.67 -3.93 6.99
CA GLY A 43 4.71 -4.97 5.95
C GLY A 43 4.57 -4.47 4.49
N ALA A 44 4.31 -3.18 4.24
CA ALA A 44 4.09 -2.65 2.89
C ALA A 44 5.24 -2.89 1.90
N CYS A 45 6.48 -3.00 2.41
CA CYS A 45 7.66 -3.30 1.61
C CYS A 45 8.04 -4.79 1.61
N LYS A 46 7.09 -5.68 1.96
CA LYS A 46 7.32 -7.12 1.95
C LYS A 46 7.62 -7.57 0.53
N SER A 47 8.66 -8.35 0.38
CA SER A 47 9.23 -8.71 -0.91
C SER A 47 9.69 -10.16 -0.90
N ARG A 48 9.72 -10.80 -2.06
CA ARG A 48 10.31 -12.11 -2.25
C ARG A 48 11.77 -11.97 -2.64
N LEU A 49 12.64 -12.57 -1.86
CA LEU A 49 14.06 -12.74 -2.20
C LEU A 49 14.21 -14.03 -3.00
N PHE A 50 14.54 -13.93 -4.28
CA PHE A 50 14.70 -15.08 -5.18
C PHE A 50 16.11 -15.68 -5.07
N THR A 51 17.11 -14.81 -4.99
CA THR A 51 18.51 -15.22 -4.87
C THR A 51 19.27 -14.26 -3.95
N GLY A 52 20.38 -14.73 -3.42
CA GLY A 52 21.24 -13.95 -2.55
C GLY A 52 20.91 -14.11 -1.07
N LYS A 53 21.57 -13.28 -0.26
CA LYS A 53 21.40 -13.23 1.20
C LYS A 53 21.34 -11.79 1.66
N VAL A 54 20.49 -11.54 2.64
CA VAL A 54 20.35 -10.24 3.29
C VAL A 54 20.51 -10.36 4.80
N ASP A 55 21.03 -9.32 5.43
CA ASP A 55 20.91 -9.11 6.86
C ASP A 55 19.60 -8.35 7.13
N LEU A 56 18.77 -8.90 8.00
CA LEU A 56 17.47 -8.31 8.40
C LEU A 56 17.63 -7.57 9.72
N ALA A 57 17.64 -6.25 9.69
CA ALA A 57 17.57 -5.44 10.88
C ALA A 57 16.25 -5.70 11.65
N PRO A 58 16.15 -5.41 12.96
CA PRO A 58 14.98 -5.70 13.78
C PRO A 58 13.67 -5.16 13.17
N TYR A 59 12.61 -5.94 13.22
CA TYR A 59 11.28 -5.64 12.68
C TYR A 59 10.18 -6.23 13.56
N SER A 60 8.93 -5.86 13.31
CA SER A 60 7.76 -6.41 13.99
C SER A 60 7.31 -7.73 13.36
N GLU A 61 7.00 -8.74 14.17
CA GLU A 61 6.44 -10.00 13.70
C GLU A 61 5.09 -9.83 12.96
N PHE A 62 4.35 -8.76 13.22
CA PHE A 62 3.15 -8.40 12.46
C PHE A 62 3.45 -7.97 11.02
N ALA A 63 4.66 -7.46 10.75
CA ALA A 63 5.06 -7.04 9.41
C ALA A 63 5.61 -8.19 8.57
N LEU A 64 6.24 -9.20 9.23
CA LEU A 64 6.78 -10.39 8.57
C LEU A 64 6.80 -11.53 9.58
N GLU A 65 5.95 -12.52 9.37
CA GLU A 65 5.90 -13.72 10.20
C GLU A 65 7.12 -14.62 9.96
N THR A 66 7.47 -15.43 10.97
CA THR A 66 8.56 -16.41 10.84
C THR A 66 8.31 -17.37 9.68
N SER A 67 7.08 -17.83 9.52
CA SER A 67 6.65 -18.71 8.42
C SER A 67 6.86 -18.10 7.02
N GLU A 68 6.64 -16.81 6.88
CA GLU A 68 6.87 -16.05 5.64
C GLU A 68 8.36 -15.90 5.36
N ARG A 69 9.13 -15.58 6.39
CA ARG A 69 10.59 -15.51 6.27
C ARG A 69 11.20 -16.84 5.83
N ASP A 70 10.71 -17.96 6.38
CA ASP A 70 11.16 -19.31 6.01
C ASP A 70 10.81 -19.66 4.56
N GLN A 71 9.81 -18.98 3.98
CA GLN A 71 9.44 -19.06 2.57
C GLN A 71 10.23 -18.08 1.67
N GLY A 72 11.22 -17.39 2.21
CA GLY A 72 12.07 -16.45 1.46
C GLY A 72 11.48 -15.04 1.31
N LEU A 73 10.53 -14.65 2.17
CA LEU A 73 10.06 -13.27 2.21
C LEU A 73 10.94 -12.41 3.13
N VAL A 74 11.09 -11.16 2.77
CA VAL A 74 11.87 -10.16 3.48
C VAL A 74 11.16 -8.81 3.49
N LEU A 75 11.59 -7.90 4.36
CA LEU A 75 11.15 -6.49 4.33
C LEU A 75 12.26 -5.65 3.69
N ALA A 76 12.01 -5.06 2.51
CA ALA A 76 13.02 -4.30 1.79
C ALA A 76 13.61 -3.13 2.62
N CYS A 77 12.80 -2.51 3.49
CA CYS A 77 13.25 -1.43 4.38
C CYS A 77 14.14 -1.90 5.55
N ARG A 78 14.26 -3.21 5.77
CA ARG A 78 15.08 -3.79 6.85
C ARG A 78 16.16 -4.73 6.31
N SER A 79 16.22 -4.92 4.99
CA SER A 79 17.13 -5.83 4.31
C SER A 79 18.36 -5.09 3.81
N VAL A 80 19.52 -5.44 4.33
CA VAL A 80 20.83 -5.00 3.82
C VAL A 80 21.44 -6.18 3.06
N PRO A 81 21.80 -6.05 1.77
CA PRO A 81 22.35 -7.17 1.00
C PRO A 81 23.73 -7.57 1.52
N LEU A 82 23.94 -8.87 1.68
CA LEU A 82 25.23 -9.50 2.04
C LEU A 82 25.90 -10.14 0.82
N THR A 83 25.15 -10.35 -0.24
CA THR A 83 25.60 -10.85 -1.54
C THR A 83 24.78 -10.18 -2.63
N ASP A 84 25.15 -10.39 -3.89
CA ASP A 84 24.26 -10.02 -4.98
C ASP A 84 22.91 -10.70 -4.82
N CYS A 85 21.83 -9.95 -5.04
CA CYS A 85 20.45 -10.37 -4.77
C CYS A 85 19.53 -10.15 -5.96
N GLU A 86 18.48 -10.96 -6.01
CA GLU A 86 17.35 -10.76 -6.91
C GLU A 86 16.07 -10.70 -6.07
N ILE A 87 15.31 -9.62 -6.21
CA ILE A 87 14.14 -9.32 -5.37
C ILE A 87 12.98 -8.78 -6.19
N ALA A 88 11.76 -9.08 -5.76
CA ALA A 88 10.57 -8.38 -6.22
C ALA A 88 9.67 -8.07 -5.02
N PRO A 89 8.96 -6.93 -5.01
CA PRO A 89 7.87 -6.75 -4.07
C PRO A 89 6.88 -7.90 -4.27
N LEU A 90 6.20 -8.30 -3.21
CA LEU A 90 5.07 -9.19 -3.40
C LEU A 90 4.10 -8.47 -4.34
N ASP A 91 3.62 -9.19 -5.35
CA ASP A 91 2.49 -8.69 -6.11
C ASP A 91 1.42 -8.35 -5.06
N GLN A 92 1.23 -7.06 -4.82
CA GLN A 92 0.02 -6.60 -4.20
C GLN A 92 -1.03 -7.07 -5.18
N ASP A 93 -1.83 -8.06 -4.77
CA ASP A 93 -3.00 -8.51 -5.52
C ASP A 93 -3.55 -7.29 -6.23
N GLU A 94 -3.50 -7.29 -7.54
CA GLU A 94 -3.71 -6.18 -8.46
C GLU A 94 -4.07 -4.90 -7.72
N VAL A 95 -3.15 -3.95 -7.60
CA VAL A 95 -3.50 -2.63 -7.08
C VAL A 95 -4.57 -2.14 -8.02
N VAL A 96 -5.82 -2.38 -7.65
CA VAL A 96 -6.97 -1.90 -8.43
C VAL A 96 -6.85 -0.39 -8.37
N ALA A 97 -6.23 0.18 -9.40
CA ALA A 97 -6.10 1.61 -9.53
C ALA A 97 -7.50 2.19 -9.76
N HIS A 98 -8.05 2.79 -8.72
CA HIS A 98 -9.31 3.52 -8.84
C HIS A 98 -8.99 4.91 -9.36
N PRO A 99 -9.40 5.27 -10.59
CA PRO A 99 -9.15 6.60 -11.12
C PRO A 99 -9.87 7.63 -10.25
N HIS A 100 -9.16 8.71 -9.90
CA HIS A 100 -9.78 9.84 -9.21
C HIS A 100 -10.93 10.39 -10.05
N ARG A 101 -12.13 10.48 -9.46
CA ARG A 101 -13.34 10.95 -10.12
C ARG A 101 -14.07 11.95 -9.25
N VAL A 102 -14.67 12.92 -9.88
CA VAL A 102 -15.67 13.80 -9.25
C VAL A 102 -17.04 13.30 -9.67
N MET A 103 -17.89 13.03 -8.69
CA MET A 103 -19.18 12.38 -8.90
C MET A 103 -20.29 13.25 -8.33
N ASP A 104 -21.41 13.32 -9.04
CA ASP A 104 -22.61 13.94 -8.53
C ASP A 104 -23.40 12.91 -7.71
N CYS A 105 -23.72 13.31 -6.48
CA CYS A 105 -24.37 12.43 -5.52
C CYS A 105 -25.52 13.12 -4.82
N LYS A 106 -26.44 12.33 -4.28
CA LYS A 106 -27.47 12.81 -3.35
C LYS A 106 -27.47 11.96 -2.09
N ILE A 107 -27.90 12.54 -0.99
CA ILE A 107 -28.15 11.79 0.25
C ILE A 107 -29.41 10.96 0.05
N GLY A 108 -29.26 9.63 0.08
CA GLY A 108 -30.35 8.68 0.00
C GLY A 108 -31.01 8.45 1.36
N HIS A 109 -30.21 8.16 2.37
CA HIS A 109 -30.69 7.90 3.73
C HIS A 109 -29.65 8.29 4.79
N ILE A 110 -30.11 8.65 5.99
CA ILE A 110 -29.28 8.90 7.17
C ILE A 110 -29.78 8.03 8.30
N THR A 111 -28.91 7.20 8.87
CA THR A 111 -29.22 6.35 10.01
C THR A 111 -28.41 6.81 11.23
N GLU A 112 -29.04 6.94 12.37
CA GLU A 112 -28.37 7.12 13.64
C GLU A 112 -27.89 5.77 14.16
N ALA A 113 -26.58 5.53 14.09
CA ALA A 113 -25.97 4.28 14.56
C ALA A 113 -25.75 4.33 16.09
N THR A 114 -25.31 5.48 16.61
CA THR A 114 -25.19 5.77 18.05
C THR A 114 -25.57 7.23 18.29
N HIS A 115 -25.53 7.69 19.55
CA HIS A 115 -25.85 9.09 19.91
C HIS A 115 -24.93 10.12 19.20
N ASP A 116 -23.74 9.72 18.76
CA ASP A 116 -22.71 10.57 18.16
C ASP A 116 -22.27 10.11 16.76
N ILE A 117 -22.74 8.96 16.27
CA ILE A 117 -22.40 8.42 14.96
C ILE A 117 -23.61 8.39 14.04
N ARG A 118 -23.45 8.92 12.84
CA ARG A 118 -24.43 8.84 11.74
C ARG A 118 -23.83 8.07 10.59
N VAL A 119 -24.59 7.16 10.03
CA VAL A 119 -24.32 6.51 8.73
C VAL A 119 -25.12 7.23 7.67
N ILE A 120 -24.44 7.73 6.67
CA ILE A 120 -25.04 8.44 5.53
C ILE A 120 -24.96 7.54 4.32
N GLN A 121 -26.10 7.19 3.74
CA GLN A 121 -26.14 6.52 2.45
C GLN A 121 -26.14 7.56 1.35
N ILE A 122 -25.25 7.38 0.37
CA ILE A 122 -25.09 8.29 -0.76
C ILE A 122 -25.39 7.53 -2.04
N ASP A 123 -26.31 8.05 -2.82
CA ASP A 123 -26.63 7.54 -4.14
C ASP A 123 -25.83 8.32 -5.19
N VAL A 124 -25.03 7.64 -5.98
CA VAL A 124 -24.28 8.23 -7.11
C VAL A 124 -25.27 8.43 -8.27
N ILE A 125 -25.40 9.68 -8.74
CA ILE A 125 -26.35 10.06 -9.82
C ILE A 125 -25.64 10.47 -11.12
N GLY A 126 -24.31 10.73 -11.07
CA GLY A 126 -23.52 11.10 -12.23
C GLY A 126 -22.02 10.92 -11.97
N GLY A 127 -21.21 10.94 -13.03
CA GLY A 127 -19.74 10.82 -12.94
C GLY A 127 -19.18 9.46 -13.33
N GLY A 128 -19.99 8.49 -13.70
CA GLY A 128 -19.60 7.15 -14.16
C GLY A 128 -19.63 6.09 -13.07
N PRO A 129 -19.11 4.89 -13.33
CA PRO A 129 -19.10 3.81 -12.35
C PRO A 129 -18.20 4.18 -11.17
N PHE A 130 -18.68 3.87 -9.96
CA PHE A 130 -17.94 4.05 -8.73
C PHE A 130 -17.20 2.75 -8.37
N SER A 131 -15.95 2.87 -7.98
CA SER A 131 -15.15 1.75 -7.49
C SER A 131 -14.15 2.24 -6.47
N PHE A 132 -13.92 1.46 -5.44
CA PHE A 132 -12.96 1.76 -4.38
C PHE A 132 -12.41 0.46 -3.77
N SER A 133 -11.32 0.56 -3.03
CA SER A 133 -10.78 -0.53 -2.20
C SER A 133 -11.07 -0.30 -0.73
N PRO A 134 -11.26 -1.36 0.07
CA PRO A 134 -11.44 -1.24 1.51
C PRO A 134 -10.34 -0.38 2.16
N GLY A 135 -10.74 0.51 3.06
CA GLY A 135 -9.83 1.46 3.73
C GLY A 135 -9.66 2.81 3.03
N GLN A 136 -10.21 2.98 1.84
CA GLN A 136 -10.26 4.29 1.18
C GLN A 136 -11.36 5.18 1.79
N TYR A 137 -11.27 6.47 1.52
CA TYR A 137 -12.24 7.48 1.92
C TYR A 137 -12.67 8.32 0.72
N ALA A 138 -13.84 8.93 0.83
CA ALA A 138 -14.37 9.86 -0.17
C ALA A 138 -14.37 11.28 0.39
N ALA A 139 -13.88 12.24 -0.39
CA ALA A 139 -14.01 13.65 -0.08
C ALA A 139 -15.39 14.14 -0.53
N LEU A 140 -16.29 14.43 0.43
CA LEU A 140 -17.64 14.91 0.15
C LEU A 140 -17.71 16.43 0.28
N THR A 141 -18.32 17.08 -0.70
CA THR A 141 -18.61 18.51 -0.68
C THR A 141 -20.12 18.72 -0.63
N PHE A 142 -20.62 19.29 0.45
CA PHE A 142 -22.02 19.70 0.55
C PHE A 142 -22.14 21.18 0.18
N SER A 143 -23.28 21.56 -0.41
CA SER A 143 -23.50 22.94 -0.84
C SER A 143 -23.27 23.94 0.30
N GLY A 144 -22.35 24.90 0.07
CA GLY A 144 -22.00 25.93 1.05
C GLY A 144 -21.06 25.51 2.17
N LEU A 145 -20.54 24.27 2.14
CA LEU A 145 -19.59 23.75 3.13
C LEU A 145 -18.25 23.35 2.48
N PRO A 146 -17.14 23.44 3.21
CA PRO A 146 -15.87 22.95 2.73
C PRO A 146 -15.89 21.41 2.62
N PRO A 147 -15.09 20.81 1.69
CA PRO A 147 -14.98 19.37 1.56
C PRO A 147 -14.50 18.73 2.87
N ARG A 148 -14.98 17.53 3.13
CA ARG A 148 -14.56 16.70 4.27
C ARG A 148 -14.44 15.25 3.83
N ASP A 149 -13.49 14.55 4.45
CA ASP A 149 -13.24 13.14 4.19
C ASP A 149 -14.14 12.27 5.05
N PHE A 150 -14.73 11.25 4.42
CA PHE A 150 -15.61 10.26 5.04
C PHE A 150 -15.10 8.87 4.71
N SER A 151 -14.97 8.03 5.74
CA SER A 151 -14.64 6.62 5.56
C SER A 151 -15.81 5.88 4.90
N MET A 152 -15.50 5.05 3.92
CA MET A 152 -16.50 4.18 3.30
C MET A 152 -16.69 2.93 4.15
N ALA A 153 -17.94 2.65 4.55
CA ALA A 153 -18.30 1.55 5.44
C ALA A 153 -18.99 0.38 4.73
N ASN A 154 -19.34 0.55 3.45
CA ASN A 154 -19.92 -0.50 2.63
C ASN A 154 -18.83 -1.42 2.04
N ARG A 155 -19.26 -2.55 1.51
CA ARG A 155 -18.37 -3.45 0.76
C ARG A 155 -18.08 -2.88 -0.63
N ALA A 156 -16.89 -3.16 -1.16
CA ALA A 156 -16.49 -2.65 -2.47
C ALA A 156 -17.29 -3.24 -3.65
N ASP A 157 -18.01 -4.35 -3.42
CA ASP A 157 -18.90 -5.01 -4.38
C ASP A 157 -20.35 -4.53 -4.31
N GLU A 158 -20.65 -3.55 -3.47
CA GLU A 158 -21.99 -2.94 -3.38
C GLU A 158 -22.05 -1.68 -4.24
N ASP A 159 -23.11 -1.56 -5.06
CA ASP A 159 -23.35 -0.39 -5.93
C ASP A 159 -23.80 0.88 -5.18
N ARG A 160 -23.59 0.94 -3.87
CA ARG A 160 -24.00 2.05 -2.99
C ARG A 160 -22.85 2.47 -2.08
N LEU A 161 -22.80 3.72 -1.79
CA LEU A 161 -21.91 4.34 -0.80
C LEU A 161 -22.62 4.53 0.53
#